data_2105fed110c26181c0efb1d2275509ec
#
_entry.id   2105fed110c26181c0efb1d2275509ec
#
_cell.length_a   1.000
_cell.length_b   1.000
_cell.length_c   1.000
_cell.angle_alpha   90.00
_cell.angle_beta   90.00
_cell.angle_gamma   90.00
#
_symmetry.space_group_name_H-M   'P 1'
#
loop_
_entity.id
_entity.type
_entity.pdbx_description
1 polymer ?
#
loop_
_entity_poly.entity_id
_entity_poly.type
_entity_poly.pdbx_seq_one_letter_code
_entity_poly.pdbx_strand_id
1 'polypeptide(L)'
;MNVINNGNSFLLLKGCFTFAAEIKNEMNIMNMITDKKDCIVSNKKLSDALFILWAGGAALLSYSLVYALRKPFTAATFDGLDFFGMDYKTATSIVQISGYFISKLIGIKVISELKKENRLKFIIFSVVAAELSLVLFGVLPQPFNVFALFFNGLSLGCMWGVIFGFLEGRRLTGLLASLMGLSIAISSGTAKSIGLFVMDSMHISEFWMPAFIGAFAFPLLSFLGWLMTKMPQLHKLIRNCVRNGLRWTAKPG
;
A
#
# COMPACT_ATOMS: atom_id res chain seq x y z
N MET A 1 66.77 39.71 48.25
CA MET A 1 65.36 39.49 48.70
C MET A 1 64.50 39.49 47.48
N ASN A 2 63.84 38.41 47.16
CA ASN A 2 62.90 38.09 46.12
C ASN A 2 63.32 36.95 45.15
N VAL A 3 63.39 35.77 45.74
CA VAL A 3 63.36 34.53 44.96
C VAL A 3 62.20 33.67 45.54
N ILE A 4 60.99 34.08 45.30
CA ILE A 4 59.80 33.23 45.57
C ILE A 4 58.69 33.77 44.65
N ASN A 5 58.45 33.18 43.53
CA ASN A 5 57.09 32.99 42.94
C ASN A 5 57.01 32.41 41.51
N ASN A 6 58.01 31.71 40.99
CA ASN A 6 57.92 31.14 39.66
C ASN A 6 57.33 29.74 39.62
N GLY A 7 57.22 29.02 40.74
CA GLY A 7 56.71 27.67 40.80
C GLY A 7 55.17 27.59 40.70
N ASN A 8 54.45 28.50 41.30
CA ASN A 8 52.98 28.50 41.37
C ASN A 8 52.32 28.94 40.06
N SER A 9 52.95 29.84 39.30
CA SER A 9 52.43 30.28 38.00
C SER A 9 52.57 29.21 36.94
N PHE A 10 53.59 28.36 37.01
CA PHE A 10 53.77 27.25 36.07
C PHE A 10 52.79 26.09 36.34
N LEU A 11 52.44 25.82 37.59
CA LEU A 11 51.42 24.84 37.99
C LEU A 11 50.00 25.29 37.60
N LEU A 12 49.68 26.58 37.75
CA LEU A 12 48.40 27.14 37.31
C LEU A 12 48.25 27.12 35.78
N LEU A 13 49.31 27.45 35.05
CA LEU A 13 49.32 27.35 33.57
C LEU A 13 49.14 25.91 33.10
N LYS A 14 49.81 24.94 33.72
CA LYS A 14 49.64 23.52 33.40
C LYS A 14 48.21 23.04 33.69
N GLY A 15 47.61 23.44 34.80
CA GLY A 15 46.22 23.16 35.14
C GLY A 15 45.21 23.77 34.13
N CYS A 16 45.45 25.00 33.67
CA CYS A 16 44.63 25.62 32.62
C CYS A 16 44.76 24.94 31.27
N PHE A 17 45.94 24.48 30.89
CA PHE A 17 46.14 23.76 29.62
C PHE A 17 45.47 22.35 29.64
N THR A 18 45.57 21.63 30.77
CA THR A 18 44.86 20.32 30.92
C THR A 18 43.35 20.50 30.93
N PHE A 19 42.82 21.50 31.60
CA PHE A 19 41.40 21.81 31.62
C PHE A 19 40.88 22.26 30.25
N ALA A 20 41.62 23.07 29.51
CA ALA A 20 41.29 23.45 28.14
C ALA A 20 41.32 22.28 27.17
N ALA A 21 42.26 21.34 27.33
CA ALA A 21 42.31 20.11 26.55
C ALA A 21 41.13 19.17 26.83
N GLU A 22 40.72 19.11 28.09
CA GLU A 22 39.57 18.30 28.54
C GLU A 22 38.24 18.85 28.00
N ILE A 23 38.04 20.18 28.07
CA ILE A 23 36.88 20.87 27.47
C ILE A 23 36.85 20.64 25.93
N LYS A 24 37.99 20.72 25.26
CA LYS A 24 38.07 20.48 23.82
C LYS A 24 37.74 19.04 23.45
N ASN A 25 38.11 18.08 24.27
CA ASN A 25 37.79 16.69 24.11
C ASN A 25 36.28 16.42 24.32
N GLU A 26 35.70 16.98 25.35
CA GLU A 26 34.25 16.95 25.63
C GLU A 26 33.45 17.57 24.48
N MET A 27 33.86 18.72 23.94
CA MET A 27 33.21 19.35 22.78
C MET A 27 33.32 18.48 21.53
N ASN A 28 34.45 17.82 21.27
CA ASN A 28 34.60 16.92 20.13
C ASN A 28 33.69 15.68 20.26
N ILE A 29 33.56 15.12 21.46
CA ILE A 29 32.65 14.02 21.76
C ILE A 29 31.20 14.47 21.55
N MET A 30 30.82 15.63 22.01
CA MET A 30 29.48 16.19 21.85
C MET A 30 29.14 16.40 20.37
N ASN A 31 30.07 16.95 19.58
CA ASN A 31 29.92 17.14 18.15
C ASN A 31 29.77 15.80 17.41
N MET A 32 30.58 14.79 17.75
CA MET A 32 30.42 13.43 17.18
C MET A 32 29.08 12.78 17.52
N ILE A 33 28.57 12.99 18.75
CA ILE A 33 27.27 12.46 19.16
C ILE A 33 26.14 13.15 18.38
N THR A 34 26.24 14.47 18.19
CA THR A 34 25.26 15.27 17.45
C THR A 34 25.23 14.86 15.97
N ASP A 35 26.39 14.77 15.34
CA ASP A 35 26.52 14.36 13.93
C ASP A 35 26.00 12.93 13.70
N LYS A 36 26.29 12.02 14.63
CA LYS A 36 25.78 10.64 14.60
C LYS A 36 24.26 10.58 14.81
N LYS A 37 23.71 11.45 15.64
CA LYS A 37 22.27 11.56 15.87
C LYS A 37 21.56 12.09 14.61
N ASP A 38 22.12 13.10 13.97
CA ASP A 38 21.56 13.67 12.74
C ASP A 38 21.65 12.69 11.55
N CYS A 39 22.74 11.93 11.44
CA CYS A 39 22.88 10.86 10.46
C CYS A 39 21.87 9.73 10.69
N ILE A 40 21.62 9.31 11.93
CA ILE A 40 20.62 8.29 12.28
C ILE A 40 19.21 8.80 11.98
N VAL A 41 18.90 10.06 12.28
CA VAL A 41 17.60 10.67 12.00
C VAL A 41 17.37 10.82 10.49
N SER A 42 18.39 11.21 9.74
CA SER A 42 18.33 11.34 8.28
C SER A 42 18.12 9.99 7.61
N ASN A 43 18.89 8.96 7.98
CA ASN A 43 18.71 7.59 7.46
C ASN A 43 17.32 7.01 7.80
N LYS A 44 16.78 7.34 8.96
CA LYS A 44 15.43 6.91 9.35
C LYS A 44 14.36 7.57 8.51
N LYS A 45 14.47 8.89 8.25
CA LYS A 45 13.52 9.61 7.39
C LYS A 45 13.55 9.08 5.95
N LEU A 46 14.72 8.81 5.40
CA LEU A 46 14.88 8.22 4.06
C LEU A 46 14.28 6.81 4.00
N SER A 47 14.51 5.98 5.01
CA SER A 47 13.94 4.63 5.10
C SER A 47 12.41 4.66 5.22
N ASP A 48 11.86 5.59 5.99
CA ASP A 48 10.41 5.76 6.13
C ASP A 48 9.80 6.27 4.79
N ALA A 49 10.46 7.19 4.10
CA ALA A 49 10.00 7.70 2.80
C ALA A 49 10.03 6.62 1.71
N LEU A 50 11.09 5.84 1.61
CA LEU A 50 11.19 4.71 0.67
C LEU A 50 10.14 3.64 0.97
N PHE A 51 9.87 3.40 2.25
CA PHE A 51 8.83 2.47 2.66
C PHE A 51 7.42 2.96 2.27
N ILE A 52 7.11 4.24 2.47
CA ILE A 52 5.84 4.85 2.06
C ILE A 52 5.68 4.73 0.54
N LEU A 53 6.71 5.07 -0.22
CA LEU A 53 6.68 5.01 -1.67
C LEU A 53 6.44 3.58 -2.17
N TRP A 54 7.13 2.60 -1.60
CA TRP A 54 6.98 1.19 -1.99
C TRP A 54 5.65 0.60 -1.52
N ALA A 55 5.34 0.68 -0.22
CA ALA A 55 4.14 0.06 0.35
C ALA A 55 2.86 0.81 -0.05
N GLY A 56 2.90 2.14 -0.01
CA GLY A 56 1.80 3.01 -0.42
C GLY A 56 1.56 2.93 -1.93
N GLY A 57 2.60 2.98 -2.73
CA GLY A 57 2.52 2.82 -4.18
C GLY A 57 1.97 1.45 -4.60
N ALA A 58 2.47 0.36 -4.01
CA ALA A 58 1.95 -0.98 -4.28
C ALA A 58 0.48 -1.13 -3.88
N ALA A 59 0.07 -0.58 -2.74
CA ALA A 59 -1.31 -0.62 -2.30
C ALA A 59 -2.23 0.23 -3.19
N LEU A 60 -1.80 1.45 -3.55
CA LEU A 60 -2.51 2.34 -4.47
C LEU A 60 -2.73 1.66 -5.82
N LEU A 61 -1.66 1.13 -6.43
CA LEU A 61 -1.74 0.44 -7.72
C LEU A 61 -2.60 -0.83 -7.63
N SER A 62 -2.45 -1.64 -6.57
CA SER A 62 -3.27 -2.85 -6.38
C SER A 62 -4.75 -2.50 -6.32
N TYR A 63 -5.12 -1.48 -5.57
CA TYR A 63 -6.52 -1.11 -5.46
C TYR A 63 -7.05 -0.41 -6.72
N SER A 64 -6.19 0.30 -7.45
CA SER A 64 -6.54 0.82 -8.79
C SER A 64 -6.87 -0.29 -9.79
N LEU A 65 -6.14 -1.40 -9.74
CA LEU A 65 -6.42 -2.58 -10.58
C LEU A 65 -7.70 -3.30 -10.16
N VAL A 66 -8.04 -3.31 -8.85
CA VAL A 66 -9.37 -3.80 -8.41
C VAL A 66 -10.49 -2.98 -9.04
N TYR A 67 -10.30 -1.66 -9.18
CA TYR A 67 -11.24 -0.80 -9.91
C TYR A 67 -11.28 -1.10 -11.41
N ALA A 68 -10.17 -1.47 -12.02
CA ALA A 68 -10.13 -1.90 -13.42
C ALA A 68 -10.90 -3.21 -13.67
N LEU A 69 -11.05 -4.05 -12.65
CA LEU A 69 -11.92 -5.26 -12.70
C LEU A 69 -13.40 -4.95 -12.39
N ARG A 70 -13.68 -3.81 -11.77
CA ARG A 70 -15.01 -3.50 -11.26
C ARG A 70 -15.79 -2.50 -12.11
N LYS A 71 -15.13 -1.47 -12.63
CA LYS A 71 -15.79 -0.27 -13.16
C LYS A 71 -15.85 -0.13 -14.68
N PRO A 72 -15.10 -0.88 -15.52
CA PRO A 72 -15.08 -0.63 -16.96
C PRO A 72 -16.46 -0.66 -17.61
N PHE A 73 -17.35 -1.59 -17.23
CA PHE A 73 -18.70 -1.69 -17.78
C PHE A 73 -19.51 -0.37 -17.67
N THR A 74 -19.17 0.50 -16.71
CA THR A 74 -19.84 1.81 -16.58
C THR A 74 -19.45 2.80 -17.69
N ALA A 75 -18.43 2.49 -18.51
CA ALA A 75 -18.07 3.26 -19.68
C ALA A 75 -19.01 3.00 -20.87
N ALA A 76 -19.59 1.79 -20.94
CA ALA A 76 -20.56 1.42 -21.95
C ALA A 76 -21.88 2.19 -21.80
N THR A 77 -22.57 2.41 -22.90
CA THR A 77 -23.87 3.08 -22.92
C THR A 77 -25.03 2.11 -22.85
N PHE A 78 -24.88 0.92 -23.47
CA PHE A 78 -25.92 -0.11 -23.61
C PHE A 78 -27.21 0.44 -24.23
N ASP A 79 -27.06 1.28 -25.28
CA ASP A 79 -28.18 2.00 -25.89
C ASP A 79 -29.24 1.04 -26.43
N GLY A 80 -30.52 1.34 -26.12
CA GLY A 80 -31.66 0.57 -26.57
C GLY A 80 -31.91 -0.75 -25.83
N LEU A 81 -31.23 -0.97 -24.71
CA LEU A 81 -31.43 -2.15 -23.86
C LEU A 81 -32.15 -1.80 -22.57
N ASP A 82 -33.22 -2.55 -22.30
CA ASP A 82 -34.01 -2.44 -21.09
C ASP A 82 -33.96 -3.73 -20.27
N PHE A 83 -33.98 -3.59 -18.94
CA PHE A 83 -34.09 -4.68 -18.00
C PHE A 83 -35.36 -4.49 -17.15
N PHE A 84 -36.42 -5.23 -17.47
CA PHE A 84 -37.72 -5.15 -16.78
C PHE A 84 -38.27 -3.70 -16.67
N GLY A 85 -38.16 -2.90 -17.73
CA GLY A 85 -38.64 -1.51 -17.75
C GLY A 85 -37.71 -0.50 -17.08
N MET A 86 -36.47 -0.90 -16.76
CA MET A 86 -35.41 -0.05 -16.22
C MET A 86 -34.25 -0.01 -17.22
N ASP A 87 -33.62 1.14 -17.33
CA ASP A 87 -32.37 1.29 -18.12
C ASP A 87 -31.35 0.22 -17.74
N TYR A 88 -30.84 -0.50 -18.73
CA TYR A 88 -29.93 -1.64 -18.56
C TYR A 88 -28.66 -1.27 -17.79
N LYS A 89 -28.07 -0.11 -18.05
CA LYS A 89 -26.89 0.40 -17.33
C LYS A 89 -27.17 0.62 -15.85
N THR A 90 -28.36 1.11 -15.54
CA THR A 90 -28.81 1.32 -14.15
C THR A 90 -29.00 -0.03 -13.46
N ALA A 91 -29.65 -0.99 -14.12
CA ALA A 91 -29.85 -2.33 -13.57
C ALA A 91 -28.54 -3.05 -13.28
N THR A 92 -27.58 -3.05 -14.22
CA THR A 92 -26.25 -3.66 -14.04
C THR A 92 -25.50 -3.03 -12.87
N SER A 93 -25.60 -1.72 -12.70
CA SER A 93 -24.97 -1.01 -11.60
C SER A 93 -25.58 -1.39 -10.24
N ILE A 94 -26.90 -1.44 -10.13
CA ILE A 94 -27.61 -1.82 -8.90
C ILE A 94 -27.26 -3.25 -8.50
N VAL A 95 -27.31 -4.19 -9.45
CA VAL A 95 -27.01 -5.60 -9.21
C VAL A 95 -25.56 -5.79 -8.74
N GLN A 96 -24.60 -5.12 -9.36
CA GLN A 96 -23.21 -5.18 -8.93
C GLN A 96 -23.01 -4.58 -7.53
N ILE A 97 -23.62 -3.43 -7.24
CA ILE A 97 -23.53 -2.78 -5.93
C ILE A 97 -24.15 -3.67 -4.84
N SER A 98 -25.27 -4.36 -5.13
CA SER A 98 -25.90 -5.30 -4.20
C SER A 98 -24.94 -6.45 -3.85
N GLY A 99 -24.28 -7.06 -4.82
CA GLY A 99 -23.26 -8.08 -4.59
C GLY A 99 -22.10 -7.57 -3.76
N TYR A 100 -21.62 -6.36 -4.07
CA TYR A 100 -20.54 -5.69 -3.32
C TYR A 100 -20.93 -5.39 -1.87
N PHE A 101 -22.16 -4.98 -1.62
CA PHE A 101 -22.67 -4.71 -0.27
C PHE A 101 -22.70 -6.00 0.57
N ILE A 102 -23.25 -7.09 0.02
CA ILE A 102 -23.27 -8.40 0.68
C ILE A 102 -21.86 -8.89 0.98
N SER A 103 -20.95 -8.74 0.01
CA SER A 103 -19.53 -9.09 0.20
C SER A 103 -18.90 -8.33 1.36
N LYS A 104 -19.21 -7.06 1.54
CA LYS A 104 -18.69 -6.27 2.66
C LYS A 104 -19.19 -6.77 4.01
N LEU A 105 -20.46 -7.16 4.11
CA LEU A 105 -21.03 -7.71 5.34
C LEU A 105 -20.33 -9.04 5.72
N ILE A 106 -20.18 -9.95 4.75
CA ILE A 106 -19.47 -11.22 4.94
C ILE A 106 -17.99 -10.97 5.21
N GLY A 107 -17.41 -9.97 4.54
CA GLY A 107 -16.00 -9.60 4.62
C GLY A 107 -15.53 -9.20 6.01
N ILE A 108 -16.40 -8.61 6.84
CA ILE A 108 -16.07 -8.26 8.22
C ILE A 108 -15.57 -9.50 8.97
N LYS A 109 -16.30 -10.62 8.88
CA LYS A 109 -15.94 -11.88 9.51
C LYS A 109 -14.74 -12.54 8.81
N VAL A 110 -14.77 -12.65 7.50
CA VAL A 110 -13.73 -13.31 6.71
C VAL A 110 -12.36 -12.64 6.91
N ILE A 111 -12.32 -11.30 6.90
CA ILE A 111 -11.06 -10.55 7.04
C ILE A 111 -10.50 -10.67 8.46
N SER A 112 -11.36 -10.68 9.49
CA SER A 112 -10.93 -10.84 10.89
C SER A 112 -10.29 -12.21 11.16
N GLU A 113 -10.75 -13.26 10.50
CA GLU A 113 -10.24 -14.63 10.64
C GLU A 113 -9.09 -14.94 9.67
N LEU A 114 -8.84 -14.08 8.68
CA LEU A 114 -7.89 -14.32 7.59
C LEU A 114 -6.43 -14.20 8.07
N LYS A 115 -5.74 -15.34 8.17
CA LYS A 115 -4.31 -15.40 8.50
C LYS A 115 -3.48 -14.70 7.41
N LYS A 116 -2.37 -14.06 7.81
CA LYS A 116 -1.46 -13.33 6.90
C LYS A 116 -0.98 -14.18 5.72
N GLU A 117 -0.75 -15.47 5.94
CA GLU A 117 -0.29 -16.41 4.92
C GLU A 117 -1.32 -16.68 3.83
N ASN A 118 -2.61 -16.59 4.17
CA ASN A 118 -3.72 -16.87 3.27
C ASN A 118 -4.23 -15.62 2.52
N ARG A 119 -3.76 -14.43 2.87
CA ARG A 119 -4.21 -13.18 2.23
C ARG A 119 -3.94 -13.17 0.72
N LEU A 120 -2.75 -13.60 0.29
CA LEU A 120 -2.43 -13.67 -1.13
C LEU A 120 -3.31 -14.67 -1.88
N LYS A 121 -3.52 -15.85 -1.28
CA LYS A 121 -4.42 -16.87 -1.87
C LYS A 121 -5.83 -16.34 -2.03
N PHE A 122 -6.32 -15.60 -1.02
CA PHE A 122 -7.63 -14.98 -1.06
C PHE A 122 -7.72 -13.91 -2.15
N ILE A 123 -6.69 -13.06 -2.32
CA ILE A 123 -6.63 -12.08 -3.41
C ILE A 123 -6.72 -12.78 -4.75
N ILE A 124 -5.86 -13.77 -5.01
CA ILE A 124 -5.84 -14.50 -6.28
C ILE A 124 -7.19 -15.16 -6.55
N PHE A 125 -7.78 -15.84 -5.56
CA PHE A 125 -9.09 -16.47 -5.68
C PHE A 125 -10.18 -15.45 -6.03
N SER A 126 -10.23 -14.31 -5.32
CA SER A 126 -11.22 -13.26 -5.56
C SER A 126 -11.06 -12.63 -6.94
N VAL A 127 -9.82 -12.45 -7.42
CA VAL A 127 -9.55 -11.86 -8.73
C VAL A 127 -9.91 -12.84 -9.85
N VAL A 128 -9.60 -14.13 -9.70
CA VAL A 128 -10.04 -15.19 -10.64
C VAL A 128 -11.55 -15.25 -10.70
N ALA A 129 -12.23 -15.26 -9.56
CA ALA A 129 -13.70 -15.28 -9.52
C ALA A 129 -14.30 -14.03 -10.16
N ALA A 130 -13.70 -12.86 -9.95
CA ALA A 130 -14.14 -11.62 -10.58
C ALA A 130 -13.95 -11.65 -12.11
N GLU A 131 -12.80 -12.14 -12.59
CA GLU A 131 -12.53 -12.26 -14.03
C GLU A 131 -13.49 -13.26 -14.69
N LEU A 132 -13.69 -14.43 -14.08
CA LEU A 132 -14.67 -15.42 -14.57
C LEU A 132 -16.08 -14.83 -14.67
N SER A 133 -16.47 -13.98 -13.71
CA SER A 133 -17.76 -13.31 -13.76
C SER A 133 -17.86 -12.28 -14.90
N LEU A 134 -16.74 -11.59 -15.24
CA LEU A 134 -16.72 -10.67 -16.39
C LEU A 134 -16.77 -11.41 -17.72
N VAL A 135 -16.09 -12.55 -17.83
CA VAL A 135 -16.22 -13.44 -18.99
C VAL A 135 -17.66 -13.94 -19.11
N LEU A 136 -18.27 -14.35 -18.00
CA LEU A 136 -19.67 -14.79 -17.97
C LEU A 136 -20.63 -13.68 -18.40
N PHE A 137 -20.33 -12.41 -18.04
CA PHE A 137 -21.10 -11.26 -18.49
C PHE A 137 -21.06 -11.10 -20.01
N GLY A 138 -19.92 -11.40 -20.65
CA GLY A 138 -19.78 -11.36 -22.11
C GLY A 138 -20.44 -12.54 -22.83
N VAL A 139 -20.50 -13.73 -22.20
CA VAL A 139 -21.01 -14.99 -22.84
C VAL A 139 -22.51 -15.15 -22.67
N LEU A 140 -23.07 -14.77 -21.52
CA LEU A 140 -24.49 -15.00 -21.25
C LEU A 140 -25.38 -14.10 -22.11
N PRO A 141 -26.53 -14.67 -22.59
CA PRO A 141 -27.51 -13.86 -23.30
C PRO A 141 -28.19 -12.86 -22.36
N GLN A 142 -28.63 -11.75 -22.94
CA GLN A 142 -29.47 -10.78 -22.27
C GLN A 142 -30.86 -11.38 -21.97
N PRO A 143 -31.47 -11.05 -20.84
CA PRO A 143 -31.08 -10.14 -19.76
C PRO A 143 -30.27 -10.81 -18.63
N PHE A 144 -29.98 -12.13 -18.74
CA PHE A 144 -29.40 -12.90 -17.62
C PHE A 144 -27.94 -12.57 -17.30
N ASN A 145 -27.22 -11.96 -18.23
CA ASN A 145 -25.83 -11.53 -18.03
C ASN A 145 -25.68 -10.50 -16.90
N VAL A 146 -26.73 -9.74 -16.57
CA VAL A 146 -26.72 -8.78 -15.44
C VAL A 146 -26.34 -9.48 -14.12
N PHE A 147 -26.78 -10.73 -13.92
CA PHE A 147 -26.46 -11.49 -12.70
C PHE A 147 -24.97 -11.83 -12.58
N ALA A 148 -24.25 -11.90 -13.69
CA ALA A 148 -22.80 -12.10 -13.64
C ALA A 148 -22.10 -10.94 -12.90
N LEU A 149 -22.59 -9.70 -13.03
CA LEU A 149 -22.04 -8.54 -12.31
C LEU A 149 -22.32 -8.59 -10.79
N PHE A 150 -23.36 -9.29 -10.35
CA PHE A 150 -23.55 -9.59 -8.94
C PHE A 150 -22.37 -10.39 -8.36
N PHE A 151 -21.96 -11.46 -9.05
CA PHE A 151 -20.82 -12.27 -8.63
C PHE A 151 -19.50 -11.49 -8.71
N ASN A 152 -19.34 -10.60 -9.70
CA ASN A 152 -18.21 -9.69 -9.76
C ASN A 152 -18.16 -8.78 -8.50
N GLY A 153 -19.27 -8.15 -8.16
CA GLY A 153 -19.40 -7.34 -6.95
C GLY A 153 -19.08 -8.13 -5.68
N LEU A 154 -19.63 -9.35 -5.58
CA LEU A 154 -19.42 -10.27 -4.46
C LEU A 154 -17.95 -10.64 -4.29
N SER A 155 -17.24 -10.94 -5.39
CA SER A 155 -15.82 -11.31 -5.35
C SER A 155 -14.91 -10.15 -4.95
N LEU A 156 -15.21 -8.92 -5.37
CA LEU A 156 -14.34 -7.76 -5.16
C LEU A 156 -14.65 -6.95 -3.89
N GLY A 157 -15.78 -7.19 -3.22
CA GLY A 157 -16.21 -6.36 -2.08
C GLY A 157 -15.29 -6.41 -0.87
N CYS A 158 -14.64 -7.55 -0.61
CA CYS A 158 -13.70 -7.73 0.50
C CYS A 158 -12.28 -7.22 0.20
N MET A 159 -11.95 -6.91 -1.05
CA MET A 159 -10.58 -6.64 -1.49
C MET A 159 -9.94 -5.46 -0.77
N TRP A 160 -10.71 -4.40 -0.50
CA TRP A 160 -10.19 -3.24 0.24
C TRP A 160 -9.63 -3.64 1.61
N GLY A 161 -10.39 -4.41 2.39
CA GLY A 161 -9.99 -4.84 3.72
C GLY A 161 -8.80 -5.80 3.70
N VAL A 162 -8.73 -6.68 2.71
CA VAL A 162 -7.59 -7.62 2.56
C VAL A 162 -6.30 -6.87 2.20
N ILE A 163 -6.35 -5.93 1.25
CA ILE A 163 -5.21 -5.10 0.87
C ILE A 163 -4.79 -4.21 2.05
N PHE A 164 -5.75 -3.58 2.73
CA PHE A 164 -5.48 -2.77 3.92
C PHE A 164 -4.82 -3.58 5.03
N GLY A 165 -5.21 -4.84 5.20
CA GLY A 165 -4.60 -5.73 6.18
C GLY A 165 -3.09 -5.95 6.00
N PHE A 166 -2.51 -5.77 4.80
CA PHE A 166 -1.06 -5.76 4.61
C PHE A 166 -0.39 -4.51 5.16
N LEU A 167 -1.14 -3.41 5.28
CA LEU A 167 -0.67 -2.09 5.72
C LEU A 167 -0.92 -1.87 7.22
N GLU A 168 -1.87 -2.60 7.79
CA GLU A 168 -2.29 -2.49 9.18
C GLU A 168 -1.17 -2.85 10.17
N GLY A 169 -1.15 -2.18 11.34
CA GLY A 169 -0.17 -2.41 12.38
C GLY A 169 1.21 -1.80 12.12
N ARG A 170 1.33 -0.88 11.18
CA ARG A 170 2.56 -0.15 10.85
C ARG A 170 2.50 1.28 11.40
N ARG A 171 3.67 1.87 11.66
CA ARG A 171 3.78 3.23 12.21
C ARG A 171 3.07 4.31 11.36
N LEU A 172 2.99 4.10 10.05
CA LEU A 172 2.44 5.04 9.07
C LEU A 172 1.12 4.57 8.48
N THR A 173 0.37 3.71 9.19
CA THR A 173 -0.90 3.12 8.72
C THR A 173 -1.90 4.19 8.29
N GLY A 174 -2.01 5.32 9.00
CA GLY A 174 -2.92 6.41 8.64
C GLY A 174 -2.62 7.03 7.28
N LEU A 175 -1.34 7.31 6.99
CA LEU A 175 -0.92 7.83 5.69
C LEU A 175 -1.17 6.82 4.56
N LEU A 176 -0.88 5.54 4.80
CA LEU A 176 -1.12 4.47 3.83
C LEU A 176 -2.62 4.27 3.56
N ALA A 177 -3.46 4.42 4.58
CA ALA A 177 -4.92 4.43 4.44
C ALA A 177 -5.41 5.59 3.57
N SER A 178 -4.85 6.79 3.76
CA SER A 178 -5.18 7.97 2.95
C SER A 178 -4.79 7.77 1.48
N LEU A 179 -3.63 7.16 1.20
CA LEU A 179 -3.22 6.81 -0.16
C LEU A 179 -4.16 5.80 -0.81
N MET A 180 -4.64 4.78 -0.05
CA MET A 180 -5.67 3.88 -0.56
C MET A 180 -7.01 4.59 -0.81
N GLY A 181 -7.39 5.56 0.03
CA GLY A 181 -8.56 6.41 -0.20
C GLY A 181 -8.43 7.23 -1.48
N LEU A 182 -7.28 7.83 -1.72
CA LEU A 182 -6.98 8.59 -2.95
C LEU A 182 -7.06 7.70 -4.20
N SER A 183 -6.65 6.44 -4.11
CA SER A 183 -6.75 5.50 -5.24
C SER A 183 -8.19 5.29 -5.71
N ILE A 184 -9.18 5.36 -4.81
CA ILE A 184 -10.61 5.23 -5.16
C ILE A 184 -11.04 6.36 -6.11
N ALA A 185 -10.66 7.60 -5.78
CA ALA A 185 -11.04 8.77 -6.58
C ALA A 185 -10.41 8.73 -7.98
N ILE A 186 -9.10 8.48 -8.06
CA ILE A 186 -8.36 8.45 -9.32
C ILE A 186 -8.80 7.27 -10.19
N SER A 187 -8.92 6.08 -9.61
CA SER A 187 -9.15 4.84 -10.35
C SER A 187 -10.54 4.74 -10.96
N SER A 188 -11.53 5.40 -10.37
CA SER A 188 -12.89 5.42 -10.92
C SER A 188 -12.94 6.14 -12.27
N GLY A 189 -12.22 7.25 -12.41
CA GLY A 189 -12.11 7.99 -13.68
C GLY A 189 -11.25 7.25 -14.70
N THR A 190 -10.06 6.79 -14.29
CA THR A 190 -9.13 6.06 -15.18
C THR A 190 -9.73 4.78 -15.73
N ALA A 191 -10.48 4.01 -14.93
CA ALA A 191 -11.14 2.80 -15.39
C ALA A 191 -12.17 3.08 -16.50
N LYS A 192 -12.94 4.17 -16.39
CA LYS A 192 -13.86 4.59 -17.44
C LYS A 192 -13.12 5.04 -18.71
N SER A 193 -12.08 5.86 -18.56
CA SER A 193 -11.29 6.33 -19.70
C SER A 193 -10.63 5.17 -20.46
N ILE A 194 -10.10 4.18 -19.75
CA ILE A 194 -9.54 2.97 -20.35
C ILE A 194 -10.65 2.17 -21.06
N GLY A 195 -11.83 2.05 -20.45
CA GLY A 195 -12.99 1.39 -21.07
C GLY A 195 -13.39 2.04 -22.41
N LEU A 196 -13.51 3.37 -22.43
CA LEU A 196 -13.81 4.13 -23.66
C LEU A 196 -12.70 3.96 -24.71
N PHE A 197 -11.43 4.03 -24.31
CA PHE A 197 -10.29 3.84 -25.21
C PHE A 197 -10.30 2.44 -25.85
N VAL A 198 -10.58 1.40 -25.07
CA VAL A 198 -10.63 0.01 -25.58
C VAL A 198 -11.78 -0.17 -26.57
N MET A 199 -12.94 0.42 -26.30
CA MET A 199 -14.09 0.34 -27.22
C MET A 199 -13.83 1.12 -28.52
N ASP A 200 -13.30 2.33 -28.42
CA ASP A 200 -13.09 3.22 -29.56
C ASP A 200 -11.89 2.79 -30.43
N SER A 201 -10.74 2.47 -29.80
CA SER A 201 -9.52 2.15 -30.54
C SER A 201 -9.41 0.69 -30.96
N MET A 202 -9.95 -0.26 -30.17
CA MET A 202 -9.85 -1.70 -30.44
C MET A 202 -11.16 -2.29 -30.98
N HIS A 203 -12.24 -1.51 -31.08
CA HIS A 203 -13.56 -1.92 -31.56
C HIS A 203 -14.11 -3.15 -30.84
N ILE A 204 -13.81 -3.29 -29.53
CA ILE A 204 -14.31 -4.36 -28.69
C ILE A 204 -15.73 -4.04 -28.25
N SER A 205 -16.64 -5.01 -28.31
CA SER A 205 -18.03 -4.84 -27.90
C SER A 205 -18.16 -4.47 -26.43
N GLU A 206 -19.20 -3.71 -26.07
CA GLU A 206 -19.49 -3.24 -24.72
C GLU A 206 -19.55 -4.37 -23.68
N PHE A 207 -19.99 -5.56 -24.07
CA PHE A 207 -20.09 -6.73 -23.18
C PHE A 207 -18.76 -7.43 -22.92
N TRP A 208 -17.83 -7.43 -23.90
CA TRP A 208 -16.52 -8.07 -23.78
C TRP A 208 -15.42 -7.13 -23.24
N MET A 209 -15.63 -5.82 -23.35
CA MET A 209 -14.67 -4.83 -22.90
C MET A 209 -14.25 -5.00 -21.42
N PRO A 210 -15.16 -5.27 -20.46
CA PRO A 210 -14.74 -5.46 -19.08
C PRO A 210 -13.85 -6.68 -18.87
N ALA A 211 -14.16 -7.80 -19.53
CA ALA A 211 -13.34 -9.02 -19.48
C ALA A 211 -11.97 -8.81 -20.13
N PHE A 212 -11.91 -8.09 -21.25
CA PHE A 212 -10.64 -7.76 -21.90
C PHE A 212 -9.72 -6.94 -20.99
N ILE A 213 -10.23 -5.91 -20.32
CA ILE A 213 -9.46 -5.10 -19.37
C ILE A 213 -9.05 -5.94 -18.15
N GLY A 214 -9.95 -6.81 -17.69
CA GLY A 214 -9.71 -7.71 -16.57
C GLY A 214 -8.58 -8.70 -16.84
N ALA A 215 -8.50 -9.24 -18.05
CA ALA A 215 -7.43 -10.15 -18.46
C ALA A 215 -6.02 -9.52 -18.32
N PHE A 216 -5.88 -8.22 -18.56
CA PHE A 216 -4.63 -7.49 -18.31
C PHE A 216 -4.44 -7.11 -16.84
N ALA A 217 -5.52 -6.74 -16.15
CA ALA A 217 -5.47 -6.37 -14.74
C ALA A 217 -5.15 -7.56 -13.83
N PHE A 218 -5.60 -8.77 -14.18
CA PHE A 218 -5.43 -9.99 -13.39
C PHE A 218 -3.94 -10.34 -13.09
N PRO A 219 -3.06 -10.51 -14.09
CA PRO A 219 -1.66 -10.85 -13.82
C PRO A 219 -0.93 -9.75 -13.06
N LEU A 220 -1.23 -8.49 -13.37
CA LEU A 220 -0.60 -7.36 -12.72
C LEU A 220 -1.02 -7.23 -11.25
N LEU A 221 -2.31 -7.45 -10.93
CA LEU A 221 -2.80 -7.46 -9.55
C LEU A 221 -2.25 -8.64 -8.77
N SER A 222 -2.13 -9.82 -9.38
CA SER A 222 -1.52 -11.00 -8.77
C SER A 222 -0.04 -10.77 -8.45
N PHE A 223 0.70 -10.13 -9.35
CA PHE A 223 2.10 -9.74 -9.13
C PHE A 223 2.25 -8.71 -8.00
N LEU A 224 1.42 -7.67 -7.99
CA LEU A 224 1.45 -6.67 -6.91
C LEU A 224 1.05 -7.27 -5.56
N GLY A 225 0.06 -8.16 -5.54
CA GLY A 225 -0.31 -8.93 -4.35
C GLY A 225 0.87 -9.76 -3.81
N TRP A 226 1.59 -10.45 -4.70
CA TRP A 226 2.81 -11.16 -4.34
C TRP A 226 3.89 -10.20 -3.81
N LEU A 227 4.11 -9.05 -4.45
CA LEU A 227 5.05 -8.03 -4.01
C LEU A 227 4.71 -7.53 -2.60
N MET A 228 3.41 -7.35 -2.29
CA MET A 228 2.96 -6.95 -0.95
C MET A 228 3.28 -8.01 0.13
N THR A 229 3.32 -9.30 -0.21
CA THR A 229 3.74 -10.34 0.75
C THR A 229 5.23 -10.26 1.11
N LYS A 230 6.05 -9.72 0.22
CA LYS A 230 7.50 -9.54 0.44
C LYS A 230 7.84 -8.30 1.26
N MET A 231 6.87 -7.47 1.62
CA MET A 231 7.11 -6.28 2.44
C MET A 231 7.75 -6.65 3.78
N PRO A 232 8.94 -6.10 4.11
CA PRO A 232 9.61 -6.36 5.37
C PRO A 232 8.74 -5.87 6.52
N GLN A 233 8.56 -6.73 7.54
CA GLN A 233 7.87 -6.33 8.76
C GLN A 233 8.79 -5.37 9.52
N LEU A 234 8.37 -4.13 9.69
CA LEU A 234 9.13 -3.07 10.39
C LEU A 234 9.58 -3.53 11.79
N HIS A 235 8.78 -4.34 12.46
CA HIS A 235 9.11 -4.93 13.76
C HIS A 235 10.36 -5.84 13.73
N LYS A 236 10.60 -6.55 12.61
CA LYS A 236 11.82 -7.37 12.45
C LYS A 236 13.05 -6.50 12.20
N LEU A 237 12.90 -5.42 11.42
CA LEU A 237 13.98 -4.47 11.15
C LEU A 237 14.37 -3.72 12.42
N ILE A 238 13.42 -3.18 13.18
CA ILE A 238 13.68 -2.50 14.45
C ILE A 238 14.31 -3.46 15.46
N ARG A 239 13.82 -4.67 15.59
CA ARG A 239 14.38 -5.69 16.49
C ARG A 239 15.82 -6.05 16.10
N ASN A 240 16.12 -6.16 14.82
CA ASN A 240 17.47 -6.43 14.34
C ASN A 240 18.41 -5.24 14.53
N CYS A 241 17.93 -4.00 14.33
CA CYS A 241 18.71 -2.79 14.62
C CYS A 241 19.00 -2.63 16.11
N VAL A 242 18.02 -2.87 16.99
CA VAL A 242 18.20 -2.84 18.45
C VAL A 242 19.16 -3.94 18.90
N ARG A 243 19.01 -5.17 18.39
CA ARG A 243 19.90 -6.29 18.72
C ARG A 243 21.33 -6.05 18.25
N ASN A 244 21.51 -5.47 17.08
CA ASN A 244 22.83 -5.13 16.56
C ASN A 244 23.42 -3.93 17.30
N GLY A 245 22.62 -2.94 17.67
CA GLY A 245 23.05 -1.80 18.52
C GLY A 245 23.53 -2.24 19.90
N LEU A 246 22.81 -3.16 20.56
CA LEU A 246 23.22 -3.75 21.86
C LEU A 246 24.50 -4.59 21.75
N ARG A 247 24.78 -5.18 20.58
CA ARG A 247 25.99 -5.98 20.35
C ARG A 247 27.27 -5.11 20.25
N TRP A 248 27.12 -3.83 19.86
CA TRP A 248 28.24 -2.89 19.81
C TRP A 248 28.59 -2.30 21.18
N THR A 249 27.62 -2.18 22.08
CA THR A 249 27.84 -1.67 23.44
C THR A 249 28.36 -2.73 24.41
N ALA A 250 28.33 -4.01 24.02
CA ALA A 250 28.77 -5.15 24.86
C ALA A 250 30.17 -5.69 24.47
N LYS A 251 31.01 -4.95 23.74
CA LYS A 251 32.42 -5.30 23.57
C LYS A 251 33.18 -4.87 24.83
N PRO A 252 33.70 -5.83 25.64
CA PRO A 252 34.60 -5.47 26.73
C PRO A 252 35.89 -4.93 26.13
N GLY A 253 36.39 -3.81 26.70
CA GLY A 253 37.72 -3.30 26.48
C GLY A 253 38.79 -4.27 27.00
#